data_505f32249236d88bb03da91ce63d228b
#
_entry.id   505f32249236d88bb03da91ce63d228b
#
_cell.length_a   1.000
_cell.length_b   1.000
_cell.length_c   1.000
_cell.angle_alpha   90.00
_cell.angle_beta   90.00
_cell.angle_gamma   90.00
#
_symmetry.space_group_name_H-M   'P 1'
#
loop_
_entity.id
_entity.type
_entity.pdbx_description
1 polymer ?
#
loop_
_entity_poly.entity_id
_entity_poly.type
_entity_poly.pdbx_seq_one_letter_code
_entity_poly.pdbx_strand_id
1 'polypeptide(L)'
;ISYLVPPAELNARTVIDATSKAVSPGFINMLSWTANALRRDGKSQSDIRQGVTLEVLGEGSSLGPLNATMRRRKDEADVPWITLGQGLEHLVGLGVSPNIASFVGATTLRVHEVGYENRPATEAELERMQALARAAMEEGAVGISTALIYAPADYASTEELVRLAKAVAEYDGLYISHMRSEGSQLLEALDELF
;
A
#
# COMPACT_ATOMS: atom_id res chain seq x y z
N ILE A 1 -1.63 -0.43 26.28
CA ILE A 1 -1.84 -0.28 27.74
C ILE A 1 -0.81 -1.17 28.41
N SER A 2 0.19 -0.56 29.07
CA SER A 2 1.27 -1.32 29.70
C SER A 2 0.92 -1.81 31.11
N TYR A 3 0.06 -1.07 31.82
CA TYR A 3 -0.32 -1.40 33.20
C TYR A 3 -1.78 -1.04 33.49
N LEU A 4 -2.42 -1.87 34.32
CA LEU A 4 -3.71 -1.61 34.92
C LEU A 4 -3.49 -1.55 36.44
N VAL A 5 -3.23 -0.38 36.97
CA VAL A 5 -3.00 -0.14 38.41
C VAL A 5 -3.90 0.99 38.91
N PRO A 6 -4.19 1.05 40.23
CA PRO A 6 -4.96 2.15 40.79
C PRO A 6 -4.32 3.51 40.46
N PRO A 7 -5.10 4.56 40.12
CA PRO A 7 -4.58 5.88 39.73
C PRO A 7 -3.64 6.50 40.76
N ALA A 8 -3.83 6.22 42.05
CA ALA A 8 -3.00 6.75 43.14
C ALA A 8 -1.54 6.26 43.12
N GLU A 9 -1.26 5.18 42.38
CA GLU A 9 0.07 4.58 42.24
C GLU A 9 0.83 5.11 41.03
N LEU A 10 0.18 5.92 40.19
CA LEU A 10 0.74 6.40 38.92
C LEU A 10 1.17 7.87 39.05
N ASN A 11 2.44 8.13 38.74
CA ASN A 11 2.94 9.50 38.55
C ASN A 11 3.06 9.76 37.03
N ALA A 12 2.11 10.51 36.47
CA ALA A 12 2.04 10.80 35.05
C ALA A 12 2.10 12.32 34.80
N ARG A 13 2.81 12.69 33.70
CA ARG A 13 2.84 14.10 33.26
C ARG A 13 1.47 14.60 32.81
N THR A 14 0.71 13.72 32.15
CA THR A 14 -0.62 14.02 31.62
C THR A 14 -1.57 12.93 32.05
N VAL A 15 -2.70 13.31 32.61
CA VAL A 15 -3.80 12.40 32.97
C VAL A 15 -5.00 12.78 32.14
N ILE A 16 -5.58 11.80 31.45
CA ILE A 16 -6.80 11.95 30.67
C ILE A 16 -7.91 11.20 31.39
N ASP A 17 -8.96 11.92 31.81
CA ASP A 17 -10.15 11.27 32.35
C ASP A 17 -10.96 10.60 31.25
N ALA A 18 -10.98 9.28 31.27
CA ALA A 18 -11.74 8.44 30.35
C ALA A 18 -12.94 7.75 31.03
N THR A 19 -13.44 8.32 32.15
CA THR A 19 -14.61 7.77 32.85
C THR A 19 -15.80 7.65 31.90
N SER A 20 -16.42 6.48 31.85
CA SER A 20 -17.54 6.12 30.96
C SER A 20 -17.19 6.17 29.45
N LYS A 21 -15.92 6.08 29.10
CA LYS A 21 -15.45 6.01 27.72
C LYS A 21 -14.72 4.71 27.47
N ALA A 22 -14.77 4.23 26.22
CA ALA A 22 -13.89 3.17 25.76
C ALA A 22 -12.53 3.76 25.38
N VAL A 23 -11.46 3.04 25.71
CA VAL A 23 -10.09 3.37 25.28
C VAL A 23 -9.61 2.26 24.35
N SER A 24 -9.20 2.61 23.15
CA SER A 24 -8.68 1.69 22.16
C SER A 24 -7.31 2.15 21.65
N PRO A 25 -6.50 1.24 21.06
CA PRO A 25 -5.42 1.65 20.18
C PRO A 25 -5.95 2.53 19.03
N GLY A 26 -5.08 3.31 18.41
CA GLY A 26 -5.43 4.01 17.17
C GLY A 26 -5.85 3.04 16.08
N PHE A 27 -6.81 3.44 15.25
CA PHE A 27 -7.30 2.62 14.16
C PHE A 27 -6.31 2.60 13.00
N ILE A 28 -6.34 1.50 12.24
CA ILE A 28 -5.57 1.31 11.01
C ILE A 28 -6.55 1.38 9.84
N ASN A 29 -6.35 2.34 8.94
CA ASN A 29 -7.01 2.35 7.65
C ASN A 29 -6.21 1.45 6.70
N MET A 30 -6.67 0.20 6.54
CA MET A 30 -5.96 -0.83 5.76
C MET A 30 -6.02 -0.60 4.24
N LEU A 31 -6.88 0.31 3.78
CA LEU A 31 -7.08 0.61 2.37
C LEU A 31 -7.22 2.12 2.19
N SER A 32 -6.09 2.80 2.16
CA SER A 32 -6.06 4.26 1.99
C SER A 32 -5.59 4.66 0.59
N TRP A 33 -6.37 5.52 -0.03
CA TRP A 33 -6.05 6.14 -1.33
C TRP A 33 -5.49 7.56 -1.20
N THR A 34 -4.98 7.89 -0.02
CA THR A 34 -4.61 9.26 0.35
C THR A 34 -3.25 9.72 -0.16
N ALA A 35 -2.44 8.88 -0.78
CA ALA A 35 -1.08 9.24 -1.20
C ALA A 35 -0.97 10.61 -1.92
N ASN A 36 -1.88 10.88 -2.86
CA ASN A 36 -1.92 12.18 -3.54
C ASN A 36 -2.51 13.31 -2.69
N ALA A 37 -3.43 13.00 -1.78
CA ALA A 37 -4.00 13.97 -0.85
C ALA A 37 -2.95 14.39 0.19
N LEU A 38 -2.21 13.45 0.75
CA LEU A 38 -1.13 13.68 1.71
C LEU A 38 0.00 14.56 1.13
N ARG A 39 0.27 14.46 -0.16
CA ARG A 39 1.23 15.36 -0.84
C ARG A 39 0.77 16.81 -0.89
N ARG A 40 -0.55 17.07 -0.86
CA ARG A 40 -1.15 18.41 -0.90
C ARG A 40 -1.44 18.95 0.49
N ASP A 41 -1.95 18.11 1.37
CA ASP A 41 -2.23 18.42 2.77
C ASP A 41 -1.95 17.19 3.65
N GLY A 42 -0.78 17.19 4.26
CA GLY A 42 -0.34 16.11 5.16
C GLY A 42 -1.14 16.00 6.46
N LYS A 43 -2.10 16.90 6.74
CA LYS A 43 -2.85 16.91 8.01
C LYS A 43 -3.80 15.72 8.16
N SER A 44 -4.28 15.13 7.06
CA SER A 44 -5.21 13.98 7.06
C SER A 44 -6.35 14.12 8.08
N GLN A 45 -7.01 15.28 8.09
CA GLN A 45 -8.00 15.63 9.13
C GLN A 45 -9.20 14.69 9.15
N SER A 46 -9.60 14.12 8.01
CA SER A 46 -10.69 13.14 7.93
C SER A 46 -10.37 11.88 8.73
N ASP A 47 -9.15 11.40 8.66
CA ASP A 47 -8.71 10.14 9.26
C ASP A 47 -8.34 10.33 10.74
N ILE A 48 -7.47 11.30 11.06
CA ILE A 48 -7.04 11.49 12.44
C ILE A 48 -8.17 11.90 13.39
N ARG A 49 -9.20 12.60 12.90
CA ARG A 49 -10.38 12.96 13.70
C ARG A 49 -11.29 11.76 13.97
N GLN A 50 -11.16 10.69 13.23
CA GLN A 50 -11.85 9.42 13.45
C GLN A 50 -10.98 8.44 14.27
N GLY A 51 -9.80 8.85 14.71
CA GLY A 51 -8.89 8.05 15.51
C GLY A 51 -8.00 7.11 14.67
N VAL A 52 -7.92 7.31 13.37
CA VAL A 52 -6.95 6.61 12.50
C VAL A 52 -5.56 7.16 12.78
N THR A 53 -4.61 6.27 13.06
CA THR A 53 -3.22 6.61 13.37
C THR A 53 -2.22 6.00 12.40
N LEU A 54 -2.68 5.07 11.55
CA LEU A 54 -1.91 4.45 10.48
C LEU A 54 -2.76 4.35 9.23
N GLU A 55 -2.25 4.82 8.12
CA GLU A 55 -2.80 4.65 6.78
C GLU A 55 -1.93 3.69 5.98
N VAL A 56 -2.56 2.63 5.44
CA VAL A 56 -1.89 1.65 4.57
C VAL A 56 -2.24 1.97 3.13
N LEU A 57 -1.23 2.31 2.35
CA LEU A 57 -1.32 2.73 0.95
C LEU A 57 -1.03 1.57 0.00
N GLY A 58 -1.24 1.78 -1.28
CA GLY A 58 -0.65 0.95 -2.32
C GLY A 58 -1.56 -0.14 -2.88
N GLU A 59 -2.91 -0.07 -2.72
CA GLU A 59 -3.82 -1.01 -3.39
C GLU A 59 -3.66 -0.93 -4.91
N GLY A 60 -3.26 -2.06 -5.51
CA GLY A 60 -3.02 -2.20 -6.94
C GLY A 60 -1.90 -1.32 -7.49
N SER A 61 -1.86 -0.05 -7.11
CA SER A 61 -0.85 0.92 -7.53
C SER A 61 -0.18 1.59 -6.33
N SER A 62 1.14 1.68 -6.35
CA SER A 62 1.96 2.24 -5.27
C SER A 62 2.78 3.44 -5.73
N LEU A 63 3.40 4.15 -4.79
CA LEU A 63 4.28 5.30 -5.07
C LEU A 63 5.51 4.96 -5.91
N GLY A 64 5.91 3.70 -5.91
CA GLY A 64 7.02 3.15 -6.68
C GLY A 64 6.95 1.62 -6.73
N PRO A 65 7.83 0.98 -7.53
CA PRO A 65 8.90 1.56 -8.35
C PRO A 65 8.38 2.29 -9.61
N LEU A 66 9.08 3.33 -10.04
CA LEU A 66 8.70 4.15 -11.19
C LEU A 66 9.83 4.18 -12.24
N ASN A 67 9.50 3.89 -13.49
CA ASN A 67 10.42 4.14 -14.59
C ASN A 67 10.34 5.60 -15.09
N ALA A 68 11.19 5.97 -16.06
CA ALA A 68 11.25 7.33 -16.57
C ALA A 68 9.92 7.83 -17.17
N THR A 69 9.13 6.95 -17.78
CA THR A 69 7.83 7.30 -18.36
C THR A 69 6.79 7.54 -17.28
N MET A 70 6.75 6.69 -16.25
CA MET A 70 5.81 6.80 -15.13
C MET A 70 6.06 8.04 -14.27
N ARG A 71 7.29 8.52 -14.21
CA ARG A 71 7.67 9.73 -13.45
C ARG A 71 7.22 11.03 -14.14
N ARG A 72 7.06 11.01 -15.46
CA ARG A 72 6.63 12.20 -16.22
C ARG A 72 5.17 12.52 -15.93
N ARG A 73 4.90 13.79 -15.65
CA ARG A 73 3.55 14.33 -15.49
C ARG A 73 3.28 15.37 -16.55
N LYS A 74 2.07 15.35 -17.09
CA LYS A 74 1.70 16.20 -18.24
C LYS A 74 1.69 17.69 -17.87
N ASP A 75 1.27 18.04 -16.68
CA ASP A 75 1.00 19.42 -16.25
C ASP A 75 1.65 19.77 -14.89
N GLU A 76 2.52 18.90 -14.36
CA GLU A 76 3.20 19.09 -13.07
C GLU A 76 4.68 18.75 -13.20
N ALA A 77 5.49 19.15 -12.23
CA ALA A 77 6.88 18.70 -12.14
C ALA A 77 6.96 17.16 -12.06
N ASP A 78 7.96 16.58 -12.69
CA ASP A 78 8.22 15.15 -12.64
C ASP A 78 8.30 14.66 -11.18
N VAL A 79 7.88 13.42 -10.97
CA VAL A 79 7.97 12.78 -9.65
C VAL A 79 9.44 12.67 -9.25
N PRO A 80 9.87 13.20 -8.08
CA PRO A 80 11.29 13.29 -7.72
C PRO A 80 11.89 11.97 -7.21
N TRP A 81 11.07 10.92 -7.01
CA TRP A 81 11.52 9.62 -6.51
C TRP A 81 11.39 8.53 -7.59
N ILE A 82 12.06 7.39 -7.36
CA ILE A 82 12.07 6.22 -8.24
C ILE A 82 11.51 5.02 -7.50
N THR A 83 11.92 4.79 -6.26
CA THR A 83 11.55 3.60 -5.51
C THR A 83 10.38 3.84 -4.58
N LEU A 84 9.79 2.75 -4.05
CA LEU A 84 8.69 2.84 -3.08
C LEU A 84 9.16 3.55 -1.80
N GLY A 85 10.32 3.15 -1.27
CA GLY A 85 10.90 3.74 -0.06
C GLY A 85 11.12 5.23 -0.21
N GLN A 86 11.72 5.67 -1.33
CA GLN A 86 11.90 7.10 -1.63
C GLN A 86 10.57 7.86 -1.69
N GLY A 87 9.51 7.24 -2.23
CA GLY A 87 8.17 7.83 -2.25
C GLY A 87 7.58 8.00 -0.85
N LEU A 88 7.76 7.02 0.02
CA LEU A 88 7.33 7.11 1.43
C LEU A 88 8.16 8.14 2.21
N GLU A 89 9.47 8.15 2.05
CA GLU A 89 10.36 9.17 2.64
C GLU A 89 9.98 10.58 2.20
N HIS A 90 9.62 10.76 0.94
CA HIS A 90 9.13 12.04 0.43
C HIS A 90 7.85 12.49 1.17
N LEU A 91 6.87 11.61 1.38
CA LEU A 91 5.66 11.93 2.16
C LEU A 91 6.01 12.30 3.61
N VAL A 92 6.88 11.54 4.26
CA VAL A 92 7.34 11.83 5.63
C VAL A 92 8.03 13.19 5.68
N GLY A 93 8.87 13.49 4.69
CA GLY A 93 9.57 14.78 4.58
C GLY A 93 8.64 15.99 4.41
N LEU A 94 7.46 15.81 3.83
CA LEU A 94 6.42 16.85 3.75
C LEU A 94 5.72 17.09 5.08
N GLY A 95 5.81 16.16 6.04
CA GLY A 95 5.15 16.24 7.33
C GLY A 95 3.70 15.76 7.27
N VAL A 96 3.49 14.45 7.38
CA VAL A 96 2.16 13.83 7.44
C VAL A 96 1.77 13.51 8.88
N SER A 97 0.49 13.71 9.22
CA SER A 97 -0.02 13.49 10.57
C SER A 97 -0.16 12.01 10.95
N PRO A 98 -0.69 11.11 10.10
CA PRO A 98 -0.75 9.68 10.40
C PRO A 98 0.62 9.03 10.17
N ASN A 99 0.83 7.86 10.78
CA ASN A 99 1.84 6.94 10.27
C ASN A 99 1.40 6.42 8.90
N ILE A 100 2.35 6.06 8.07
CA ILE A 100 2.08 5.49 6.75
C ILE A 100 2.84 4.17 6.58
N ALA A 101 2.19 3.21 5.93
CA ALA A 101 2.78 2.00 5.41
C ALA A 101 2.28 1.80 3.97
N SER A 102 2.90 0.93 3.19
CA SER A 102 2.44 0.68 1.82
C SER A 102 2.69 -0.75 1.41
N PHE A 103 1.75 -1.29 0.64
CA PHE A 103 2.02 -2.42 -0.24
C PHE A 103 2.78 -1.94 -1.48
N VAL A 104 3.52 -2.83 -2.14
CA VAL A 104 3.91 -2.63 -3.53
C VAL A 104 2.75 -3.07 -4.42
N GLY A 105 2.35 -2.21 -5.34
CA GLY A 105 1.22 -2.49 -6.23
C GLY A 105 1.63 -3.35 -7.43
N ALA A 106 0.99 -4.49 -7.64
CA ALA A 106 1.24 -5.36 -8.80
C ALA A 106 0.99 -4.61 -10.13
N THR A 107 0.00 -3.73 -10.18
CA THR A 107 -0.24 -2.86 -11.34
C THR A 107 0.96 -1.94 -11.61
N THR A 108 1.57 -1.40 -10.54
CA THR A 108 2.78 -0.56 -10.68
C THR A 108 3.93 -1.35 -11.29
N LEU A 109 4.16 -2.58 -10.83
CA LEU A 109 5.18 -3.47 -11.37
C LEU A 109 4.91 -3.82 -12.84
N ARG A 110 3.64 -4.13 -13.15
CA ARG A 110 3.22 -4.43 -14.53
C ARG A 110 3.39 -3.24 -15.46
N VAL A 111 2.93 -2.05 -15.07
CA VAL A 111 3.11 -0.83 -15.88
C VAL A 111 4.58 -0.49 -16.07
N HIS A 112 5.43 -0.76 -15.06
CA HIS A 112 6.86 -0.56 -15.14
C HIS A 112 7.52 -1.38 -16.24
N GLU A 113 7.14 -2.66 -16.38
CA GLU A 113 7.81 -3.61 -17.27
C GLU A 113 7.06 -3.90 -18.57
N VAL A 114 5.73 -4.00 -18.51
CA VAL A 114 4.87 -4.36 -19.65
C VAL A 114 4.15 -3.14 -20.24
N GLY A 115 3.90 -2.12 -19.40
CA GLY A 115 3.07 -0.97 -19.80
C GLY A 115 1.58 -1.27 -19.72
N TYR A 116 0.81 -0.65 -20.60
CA TYR A 116 -0.66 -0.76 -20.65
C TYR A 116 -1.15 -1.77 -21.72
N GLU A 117 -0.27 -2.59 -22.24
CA GLU A 117 -0.61 -3.55 -23.29
C GLU A 117 -1.44 -4.71 -22.73
N ASN A 118 -2.52 -5.05 -23.44
CA ASN A 118 -3.34 -6.22 -23.15
C ASN A 118 -2.67 -7.49 -23.71
N ARG A 119 -1.67 -7.98 -23.00
CA ARG A 119 -0.95 -9.23 -23.28
C ARG A 119 -0.37 -9.81 -21.99
N PRO A 120 -0.07 -11.09 -21.95
CA PRO A 120 0.73 -11.70 -20.89
C PRO A 120 2.11 -11.03 -20.80
N ALA A 121 2.67 -10.98 -19.60
CA ALA A 121 4.08 -10.66 -19.41
C ALA A 121 4.97 -11.79 -19.97
N THR A 122 6.08 -11.44 -20.58
CA THR A 122 7.11 -12.41 -20.97
C THR A 122 7.86 -12.90 -19.74
N GLU A 123 8.56 -14.04 -19.83
CA GLU A 123 9.34 -14.56 -18.71
C GLU A 123 10.38 -13.55 -18.20
N ALA A 124 11.07 -12.86 -19.11
CA ALA A 124 12.04 -11.83 -18.74
C ALA A 124 11.40 -10.62 -18.05
N GLU A 125 10.17 -10.24 -18.41
CA GLU A 125 9.41 -9.19 -17.72
C GLU A 125 8.98 -9.66 -16.34
N LEU A 126 8.51 -10.88 -16.18
CA LEU A 126 8.15 -11.47 -14.90
C LEU A 126 9.34 -11.54 -13.95
N GLU A 127 10.51 -11.95 -14.42
CA GLU A 127 11.74 -11.96 -13.62
C GLU A 127 12.09 -10.56 -13.11
N ARG A 128 11.99 -9.54 -13.97
CA ARG A 128 12.23 -8.15 -13.55
C ARG A 128 11.17 -7.63 -12.59
N MET A 129 9.89 -7.94 -12.81
CA MET A 129 8.81 -7.60 -11.87
C MET A 129 9.04 -8.24 -10.50
N GLN A 130 9.47 -9.50 -10.44
CA GLN A 130 9.82 -10.17 -9.18
C GLN A 130 11.01 -9.50 -8.49
N ALA A 131 12.03 -9.10 -9.24
CA ALA A 131 13.18 -8.36 -8.68
C ALA A 131 12.76 -7.00 -8.09
N LEU A 132 11.88 -6.27 -8.78
CA LEU A 132 11.31 -5.01 -8.29
C LEU A 132 10.44 -5.22 -7.04
N ALA A 133 9.66 -6.31 -6.98
CA ALA A 133 8.87 -6.66 -5.80
C ALA A 133 9.77 -6.93 -4.59
N ARG A 134 10.85 -7.71 -4.75
CA ARG A 134 11.84 -7.96 -3.68
C ARG A 134 12.49 -6.67 -3.21
N ALA A 135 12.93 -5.80 -4.13
CA ALA A 135 13.51 -4.52 -3.78
C ALA A 135 12.55 -3.65 -2.95
N ALA A 136 11.26 -3.63 -3.32
CA ALA A 136 10.25 -2.91 -2.54
C ALA A 136 10.06 -3.50 -1.14
N MET A 137 10.13 -4.84 -0.98
CA MET A 137 10.09 -5.50 0.33
C MET A 137 11.31 -5.12 1.19
N GLU A 138 12.50 -5.07 0.60
CA GLU A 138 13.72 -4.62 1.27
C GLU A 138 13.64 -3.16 1.74
N GLU A 139 12.85 -2.34 1.05
CA GLU A 139 12.56 -0.95 1.42
C GLU A 139 11.42 -0.81 2.45
N GLY A 140 10.82 -1.92 2.90
CA GLY A 140 9.81 -1.93 3.95
C GLY A 140 8.36 -1.98 3.46
N ALA A 141 8.10 -2.43 2.24
CA ALA A 141 6.74 -2.75 1.84
C ALA A 141 6.16 -3.84 2.75
N VAL A 142 4.86 -3.74 3.06
CA VAL A 142 4.18 -4.73 3.93
C VAL A 142 3.72 -5.96 3.16
N GLY A 143 3.88 -5.96 1.86
CA GLY A 143 3.47 -7.04 0.98
C GLY A 143 3.16 -6.53 -0.42
N ILE A 144 2.41 -7.33 -1.19
CA ILE A 144 1.96 -6.98 -2.53
C ILE A 144 0.43 -6.88 -2.58
N SER A 145 -0.06 -5.96 -3.39
CA SER A 145 -1.49 -5.73 -3.58
C SER A 145 -1.88 -5.79 -5.05
N THR A 146 -3.11 -6.17 -5.32
CA THR A 146 -3.70 -6.15 -6.65
C THR A 146 -5.01 -5.37 -6.69
N ALA A 147 -5.41 -4.91 -7.89
CA ALA A 147 -6.71 -4.31 -8.15
C ALA A 147 -7.20 -4.81 -9.52
N LEU A 148 -7.55 -6.08 -9.58
CA LEU A 148 -7.74 -6.88 -10.81
C LEU A 148 -8.99 -6.52 -11.60
N ILE A 149 -9.90 -5.74 -11.04
CA ILE A 149 -11.09 -5.24 -11.73
C ILE A 149 -10.76 -4.10 -12.71
N TYR A 150 -9.57 -3.52 -12.62
CA TYR A 150 -9.16 -2.34 -13.42
C TYR A 150 -8.04 -2.69 -14.39
N ALA A 151 -8.12 -2.17 -15.63
CA ALA A 151 -7.01 -2.22 -16.57
C ALA A 151 -5.82 -1.33 -16.09
N PRO A 152 -4.58 -1.75 -16.29
CA PRO A 152 -4.13 -2.97 -16.98
C PRO A 152 -3.93 -4.17 -16.03
N ALA A 153 -4.38 -4.10 -14.79
CA ALA A 153 -4.25 -5.20 -13.81
C ALA A 153 -5.06 -6.44 -14.22
N ASP A 154 -6.21 -6.24 -14.86
CA ASP A 154 -7.08 -7.30 -15.36
C ASP A 154 -6.44 -8.14 -16.48
N TYR A 155 -5.36 -7.64 -17.11
CA TYR A 155 -4.60 -8.36 -18.11
C TYR A 155 -3.56 -9.33 -17.50
N ALA A 156 -3.31 -9.23 -16.20
CA ALA A 156 -2.40 -10.13 -15.50
C ALA A 156 -3.00 -11.54 -15.43
N SER A 157 -2.21 -12.56 -15.74
CA SER A 157 -2.61 -13.94 -15.52
C SER A 157 -2.49 -14.33 -14.06
N THR A 158 -3.23 -15.35 -13.64
CA THR A 158 -3.09 -15.94 -12.29
C THR A 158 -1.65 -16.39 -12.03
N GLU A 159 -0.96 -16.93 -13.04
CA GLU A 159 0.46 -17.31 -12.91
C GLU A 159 1.37 -16.10 -12.60
N GLU A 160 1.14 -14.95 -13.28
CA GLU A 160 1.85 -13.71 -12.98
C GLU A 160 1.67 -13.32 -11.50
N LEU A 161 0.43 -13.37 -11.00
CA LEU A 161 0.11 -13.04 -9.61
C LEU A 161 0.78 -14.00 -8.63
N VAL A 162 0.73 -15.30 -8.90
CA VAL A 162 1.40 -16.33 -8.08
C VAL A 162 2.91 -16.13 -8.04
N ARG A 163 3.53 -15.79 -9.17
CA ARG A 163 4.98 -15.53 -9.24
C ARG A 163 5.37 -14.31 -8.40
N LEU A 164 4.59 -13.25 -8.47
CA LEU A 164 4.82 -12.04 -7.67
C LEU A 164 4.58 -12.28 -6.18
N ALA A 165 3.49 -12.97 -5.82
CA ALA A 165 3.19 -13.34 -4.45
C ALA A 165 4.29 -14.21 -3.81
N LYS A 166 4.85 -15.17 -4.57
CA LYS A 166 5.98 -15.99 -4.12
C LYS A 166 7.23 -15.16 -3.82
N ALA A 167 7.53 -14.15 -4.66
CA ALA A 167 8.67 -13.27 -4.44
C ALA A 167 8.53 -12.45 -3.14
N VAL A 168 7.30 -12.03 -2.81
CA VAL A 168 7.00 -11.28 -1.60
C VAL A 168 6.94 -12.18 -0.36
N ALA A 169 6.49 -13.44 -0.52
CA ALA A 169 6.46 -14.42 0.56
C ALA A 169 7.86 -14.76 1.13
N GLU A 170 8.93 -14.55 0.35
CA GLU A 170 10.32 -14.70 0.84
C GLU A 170 10.64 -13.74 2.01
N TYR A 171 9.83 -12.70 2.19
CA TYR A 171 9.96 -11.65 3.22
C TYR A 171 8.80 -11.67 4.25
N ASP A 172 8.04 -12.77 4.34
CA ASP A 172 6.82 -12.85 5.14
C ASP A 172 5.77 -11.78 4.80
N GLY A 173 5.79 -11.30 3.55
CA GLY A 173 4.88 -10.25 3.06
C GLY A 173 3.45 -10.74 2.88
N LEU A 174 2.51 -9.82 3.06
CA LEU A 174 1.08 -10.07 2.89
C LEU A 174 0.66 -9.94 1.42
N TYR A 175 -0.43 -10.63 1.05
CA TYR A 175 -1.13 -10.43 -0.21
C TYR A 175 -2.52 -9.89 0.06
N ILE A 176 -2.91 -8.81 -0.62
CA ILE A 176 -4.28 -8.29 -0.64
C ILE A 176 -4.77 -8.11 -2.07
N SER A 177 -6.05 -8.27 -2.30
CA SER A 177 -6.63 -8.19 -3.63
C SER A 177 -7.97 -7.46 -3.63
N HIS A 178 -8.08 -6.44 -4.49
CA HIS A 178 -9.35 -6.08 -5.09
C HIS A 178 -9.58 -7.07 -6.23
N MET A 179 -10.46 -8.01 -6.03
CA MET A 179 -10.62 -9.18 -6.87
C MET A 179 -11.03 -8.81 -8.30
N ARG A 180 -10.86 -9.75 -9.22
CA ARG A 180 -11.14 -9.58 -10.65
C ARG A 180 -12.61 -9.34 -10.95
N SER A 181 -13.51 -9.82 -10.11
CA SER A 181 -14.95 -9.62 -10.22
C SER A 181 -15.62 -9.54 -8.85
N GLU A 182 -16.54 -8.60 -8.72
CA GLU A 182 -17.47 -8.47 -7.58
C GLU A 182 -18.90 -8.81 -8.00
N GLY A 183 -19.09 -9.26 -9.24
CA GLY A 183 -20.37 -9.55 -9.87
C GLY A 183 -20.62 -11.03 -10.10
N SER A 184 -21.06 -11.37 -11.32
CA SER A 184 -21.43 -12.74 -11.69
C SER A 184 -20.28 -13.77 -11.65
N GLN A 185 -19.04 -13.33 -11.67
CA GLN A 185 -17.82 -14.17 -11.59
C GLN A 185 -17.12 -14.05 -10.23
N LEU A 186 -17.88 -13.73 -9.16
CA LEU A 186 -17.30 -13.57 -7.82
C LEU A 186 -16.67 -14.88 -7.30
N LEU A 187 -17.30 -16.02 -7.56
CA LEU A 187 -16.78 -17.33 -7.08
C LEU A 187 -15.48 -17.69 -7.78
N GLU A 188 -15.41 -17.48 -9.08
CA GLU A 188 -14.18 -17.68 -9.87
C GLU A 188 -13.05 -16.75 -9.41
N ALA A 189 -13.39 -15.50 -9.07
CA ALA A 189 -12.43 -14.54 -8.53
C ALA A 189 -11.94 -14.92 -7.11
N LEU A 190 -12.78 -15.55 -6.30
CA LEU A 190 -12.39 -16.13 -5.01
C LEU A 190 -11.50 -17.34 -5.20
N ASP A 191 -11.81 -18.23 -6.14
CA ASP A 191 -10.99 -19.40 -6.46
C ASP A 191 -9.59 -19.00 -6.98
N GLU A 192 -9.50 -17.85 -7.70
CA GLU A 192 -8.20 -17.29 -8.11
C GLU A 192 -7.39 -16.77 -6.92
N LEU A 193 -8.06 -16.26 -5.88
CA LEU A 193 -7.42 -15.66 -4.71
C LEU A 193 -6.82 -16.73 -3.78
N PHE A 194 -7.45 -17.89 -3.64
CA PHE A 194 -7.06 -18.99 -2.74
C PHE A 194 -6.23 -20.06 -3.41
#